data_0a074b92fae7ffbf01677640f3271406
#
_entry.id   0a074b92fae7ffbf01677640f3271406
#
_cell.length_a   1.000
_cell.length_b   1.000
_cell.length_c   1.000
_cell.angle_alpha   90.00
_cell.angle_beta   90.00
_cell.angle_gamma   90.00
#
_symmetry.space_group_name_H-M   'P 1'
#
loop_
_entity.id
_entity.type
_entity.pdbx_description
1 polymer ?
#
loop_
_entity_poly.entity_id
_entity_poly.type
_entity_poly.pdbx_seq_one_letter_code
_entity_poly.pdbx_strand_id
1 'polypeptide(L)'
;MSPPAPPAAVEVRGLVRTFGAINAVNGLDLHMPPATVLALLGPNGAGKTTTVEVCEGFLRPDAGVVRVLGLDPIADGAALRPRIGVMPQGGGAYPGVRAGEMLHLVAVCAARPLNVGWLLDVLGLAPVARVPYKRLSGGQQQRLALACALVGRPEVIFLDEPTAGMDPQARRLVWDIVARLRADGVSVLFTTHLMEEAEALADQVVIIDHGRVVAQGSPAELTTAGAQRQLRFAARPGLDLSQLCTALPDGCRASEPRPGGYLVEGGIDPQVMATVTAWCAQQGVLAEDLQVAKRSLEDVFLDLTGRELRP
;
A
#
# COMPACT_ATOMS: atom_id res chain seq x y z
N MET A 1 -24.39 -17.68 24.30
CA MET A 1 -23.00 -17.75 23.83
C MET A 1 -22.96 -17.09 22.46
N SER A 2 -22.28 -15.97 22.32
CA SER A 2 -22.03 -15.40 21.00
C SER A 2 -21.23 -16.40 20.17
N PRO A 3 -21.49 -16.55 18.86
CA PRO A 3 -20.69 -17.40 18.01
C PRO A 3 -19.21 -16.94 18.06
N PRO A 4 -18.26 -17.86 17.99
CA PRO A 4 -16.85 -17.50 17.94
C PRO A 4 -16.63 -16.54 16.76
N ALA A 5 -15.83 -15.49 16.97
CA ALA A 5 -15.50 -14.58 15.90
C ALA A 5 -14.88 -15.37 14.72
N PRO A 6 -15.20 -15.01 13.47
CA PRO A 6 -14.62 -15.69 12.31
C PRO A 6 -13.09 -15.59 12.38
N PRO A 7 -12.37 -16.60 11.92
CA PRO A 7 -10.91 -16.58 11.91
C PRO A 7 -10.42 -15.38 11.09
N ALA A 8 -9.30 -14.80 11.51
CA ALA A 8 -8.65 -13.75 10.73
C ALA A 8 -8.36 -14.22 9.31
N ALA A 9 -8.45 -13.31 8.34
CA ALA A 9 -8.05 -13.60 6.95
C ALA A 9 -6.55 -13.89 6.88
N VAL A 10 -5.74 -13.09 7.59
CA VAL A 10 -4.30 -13.31 7.77
C VAL A 10 -3.93 -13.01 9.22
N GLU A 11 -3.20 -13.93 9.84
CA GLU A 11 -2.64 -13.77 11.18
C GLU A 11 -1.16 -14.15 11.15
N VAL A 12 -0.32 -13.23 11.59
CA VAL A 12 1.13 -13.42 11.71
C VAL A 12 1.54 -13.05 13.12
N ARG A 13 2.29 -13.91 13.79
CA ARG A 13 2.79 -13.70 15.14
C ARG A 13 4.28 -13.98 15.23
N GLY A 14 5.06 -12.98 15.56
CA GLY A 14 6.51 -13.09 15.79
C GLY A 14 7.27 -13.60 14.58
N LEU A 15 6.84 -13.26 13.35
CA LEU A 15 7.47 -13.76 12.14
C LEU A 15 8.92 -13.33 12.03
N VAL A 16 9.80 -14.31 11.84
CA VAL A 16 11.22 -14.09 11.55
C VAL A 16 11.56 -14.77 10.23
N ARG A 17 12.26 -14.06 9.35
CA ARG A 17 12.84 -14.60 8.13
C ARG A 17 14.17 -13.96 7.81
N THR A 18 15.20 -14.81 7.65
CA THR A 18 16.59 -14.42 7.45
C THR A 18 17.12 -14.96 6.12
N PHE A 19 17.90 -14.18 5.42
CA PHE A 19 18.64 -14.59 4.23
C PHE A 19 20.14 -14.35 4.45
N GLY A 20 20.88 -15.41 4.77
CA GLY A 20 22.29 -15.30 5.17
C GLY A 20 22.43 -14.45 6.43
N ALA A 21 23.09 -13.31 6.36
CA ALA A 21 23.28 -12.37 7.47
C ALA A 21 22.17 -11.30 7.58
N ILE A 22 21.21 -11.29 6.65
CA ILE A 22 20.18 -10.24 6.58
C ILE A 22 18.88 -10.77 7.20
N ASN A 23 18.41 -10.13 8.27
CA ASN A 23 17.07 -10.34 8.82
C ASN A 23 16.05 -9.54 8.00
N ALA A 24 15.44 -10.18 7.01
CA ALA A 24 14.43 -9.54 6.15
C ALA A 24 13.14 -9.25 6.92
N VAL A 25 12.74 -10.14 7.84
CA VAL A 25 11.61 -9.95 8.77
C VAL A 25 12.08 -10.32 10.16
N ASN A 26 11.78 -9.50 11.17
CA ASN A 26 12.36 -9.58 12.50
C ASN A 26 11.32 -9.40 13.60
N GLY A 27 10.56 -10.46 13.88
CA GLY A 27 9.53 -10.47 14.91
C GLY A 27 8.29 -9.67 14.53
N LEU A 28 7.81 -9.81 13.26
CA LEU A 28 6.67 -9.07 12.76
C LEU A 28 5.36 -9.72 13.21
N ASP A 29 4.46 -8.89 13.74
CA ASP A 29 3.06 -9.24 14.03
C ASP A 29 2.13 -8.52 13.07
N LEU A 30 1.11 -9.24 12.55
CA LEU A 30 0.11 -8.70 11.65
C LEU A 30 -1.22 -9.43 11.85
N HIS A 31 -2.30 -8.67 11.93
CA HIS A 31 -3.64 -9.20 12.03
C HIS A 31 -4.56 -8.51 11.02
N MET A 32 -5.16 -9.29 10.12
CA MET A 32 -6.09 -8.82 9.11
C MET A 32 -7.45 -9.52 9.28
N PRO A 33 -8.50 -8.78 9.67
CA PRO A 33 -9.86 -9.31 9.73
C PRO A 33 -10.37 -9.77 8.35
N PRO A 34 -11.42 -10.61 8.28
CA PRO A 34 -12.09 -10.93 7.01
C PRO A 34 -12.67 -9.68 6.34
N ALA A 35 -12.80 -9.71 5.02
CA ALA A 35 -13.36 -8.65 4.20
C ALA A 35 -12.72 -7.26 4.43
N THR A 36 -11.42 -7.27 4.71
CA THR A 36 -10.63 -6.06 4.99
C THR A 36 -9.60 -5.85 3.87
N VAL A 37 -9.34 -4.60 3.54
CA VAL A 37 -8.22 -4.19 2.68
C VAL A 37 -7.08 -3.73 3.58
N LEU A 38 -5.96 -4.44 3.59
CA LEU A 38 -4.77 -4.12 4.35
C LEU A 38 -3.65 -3.69 3.41
N ALA A 39 -3.12 -2.49 3.61
CA ALA A 39 -1.93 -2.00 2.93
C ALA A 39 -0.68 -2.24 3.79
N LEU A 40 0.31 -2.90 3.22
CA LEU A 40 1.63 -3.09 3.83
C LEU A 40 2.60 -2.10 3.20
N LEU A 41 2.95 -1.06 3.95
CA LEU A 41 3.83 0.04 3.53
C LEU A 41 5.24 -0.14 4.09
N GLY A 42 6.21 0.40 3.39
CA GLY A 42 7.60 0.41 3.85
C GLY A 42 8.57 0.72 2.72
N PRO A 43 9.81 1.12 3.02
CA PRO A 43 10.83 1.35 2.00
C PRO A 43 11.23 0.04 1.30
N ASN A 44 11.99 0.17 0.21
CA ASN A 44 12.58 -1.00 -0.45
C ASN A 44 13.51 -1.72 0.52
N GLY A 45 13.37 -3.05 0.61
CA GLY A 45 14.12 -3.88 1.55
C GLY A 45 13.56 -3.91 2.99
N ALA A 46 12.41 -3.29 3.25
CA ALA A 46 11.77 -3.34 4.58
C ALA A 46 11.19 -4.71 4.97
N GLY A 47 11.10 -5.66 4.02
CA GLY A 47 10.57 -7.01 4.26
C GLY A 47 9.13 -7.22 3.78
N LYS A 48 8.53 -6.28 3.03
CA LYS A 48 7.14 -6.39 2.51
C LYS A 48 6.91 -7.66 1.71
N THR A 49 7.62 -7.80 0.58
CA THR A 49 7.51 -8.97 -0.31
C THR A 49 7.80 -10.26 0.44
N THR A 50 8.84 -10.29 1.29
CA THR A 50 9.16 -11.47 2.11
C THR A 50 8.02 -11.85 3.04
N THR A 51 7.36 -10.89 3.69
CA THR A 51 6.21 -11.13 4.56
C THR A 51 5.04 -11.71 3.75
N VAL A 52 4.76 -11.15 2.59
CA VAL A 52 3.70 -11.62 1.69
C VAL A 52 4.00 -13.03 1.19
N GLU A 53 5.20 -13.30 0.69
CA GLU A 53 5.62 -14.64 0.21
C GLU A 53 5.53 -15.72 1.30
N VAL A 54 5.75 -15.36 2.57
CA VAL A 54 5.53 -16.31 3.68
C VAL A 54 4.03 -16.56 3.87
N CYS A 55 3.18 -15.55 3.79
CA CYS A 55 1.72 -15.72 3.87
C CYS A 55 1.16 -16.54 2.70
N GLU A 56 1.73 -16.41 1.52
CA GLU A 56 1.38 -17.19 0.32
C GLU A 56 1.86 -18.65 0.38
N GLY A 57 2.79 -18.95 1.29
CA GLY A 57 3.39 -20.27 1.42
C GLY A 57 4.52 -20.55 0.42
N PHE A 58 5.07 -19.52 -0.21
CA PHE A 58 6.27 -19.64 -1.07
C PHE A 58 7.55 -19.69 -0.24
N LEU A 59 7.57 -19.02 0.90
CA LEU A 59 8.70 -19.05 1.83
C LEU A 59 8.30 -19.65 3.18
N ARG A 60 9.18 -20.48 3.73
CA ARG A 60 9.02 -20.99 5.09
C ARG A 60 9.56 -19.96 6.09
N PRO A 61 8.82 -19.63 7.17
CA PRO A 61 9.36 -18.80 8.23
C PRO A 61 10.49 -19.52 8.98
N ASP A 62 11.46 -18.77 9.50
CA ASP A 62 12.50 -19.32 10.39
C ASP A 62 11.98 -19.42 11.84
N ALA A 63 11.08 -18.49 12.24
CA ALA A 63 10.36 -18.53 13.50
C ALA A 63 9.02 -17.78 13.39
N GLY A 64 8.17 -17.97 14.40
CA GLY A 64 6.84 -17.38 14.44
C GLY A 64 5.75 -18.30 13.87
N VAL A 65 4.53 -17.79 13.88
CA VAL A 65 3.35 -18.52 13.40
C VAL A 65 2.63 -17.69 12.35
N VAL A 66 2.28 -18.30 11.22
CA VAL A 66 1.49 -17.68 10.16
C VAL A 66 0.24 -18.52 9.92
N ARG A 67 -0.90 -17.86 9.83
CA ARG A 67 -2.18 -18.47 9.47
C ARG A 67 -2.88 -17.61 8.42
N VAL A 68 -3.35 -18.23 7.38
CA VAL A 68 -4.19 -17.62 6.34
C VAL A 68 -5.49 -18.40 6.26
N LEU A 69 -6.62 -17.73 6.47
CA LEU A 69 -7.92 -18.38 6.63
C LEU A 69 -7.91 -19.50 7.70
N GLY A 70 -7.11 -19.33 8.76
CA GLY A 70 -6.90 -20.31 9.81
C GLY A 70 -5.96 -21.46 9.47
N LEU A 71 -5.46 -21.56 8.23
CA LEU A 71 -4.59 -22.62 7.72
C LEU A 71 -3.12 -22.22 7.78
N ASP A 72 -2.23 -23.18 7.96
CA ASP A 72 -0.79 -23.00 7.83
C ASP A 72 -0.40 -22.99 6.34
N PRO A 73 0.21 -21.89 5.83
CA PRO A 73 0.50 -21.79 4.38
C PRO A 73 1.43 -22.87 3.84
N ILE A 74 2.28 -23.45 4.70
CA ILE A 74 3.21 -24.50 4.32
C ILE A 74 2.60 -25.89 4.55
N ALA A 75 2.10 -26.15 5.77
CA ALA A 75 1.59 -27.46 6.14
C ALA A 75 0.25 -27.78 5.42
N ASP A 76 -0.63 -26.78 5.32
CA ASP A 76 -1.98 -26.93 4.74
C ASP A 76 -2.07 -26.35 3.32
N GLY A 77 -0.92 -26.16 2.64
CA GLY A 77 -0.84 -25.47 1.34
C GLY A 77 -1.76 -26.04 0.26
N ALA A 78 -2.05 -27.35 0.26
CA ALA A 78 -2.97 -27.97 -0.69
C ALA A 78 -4.43 -27.50 -0.47
N ALA A 79 -4.84 -27.27 0.78
CA ALA A 79 -6.16 -26.75 1.13
C ALA A 79 -6.25 -25.23 0.97
N LEU A 80 -5.14 -24.51 1.16
CA LEU A 80 -5.08 -23.05 1.10
C LEU A 80 -5.04 -22.50 -0.33
N ARG A 81 -4.18 -23.06 -1.20
CA ARG A 81 -3.94 -22.52 -2.57
C ARG A 81 -5.19 -22.31 -3.41
N PRO A 82 -6.22 -23.17 -3.39
CA PRO A 82 -7.46 -22.93 -4.13
C PRO A 82 -8.30 -21.74 -3.61
N ARG A 83 -7.99 -21.23 -2.41
CA ARG A 83 -8.74 -20.20 -1.70
C ARG A 83 -8.05 -18.83 -1.74
N ILE A 84 -6.81 -18.77 -2.21
CA ILE A 84 -6.05 -17.53 -2.30
C ILE A 84 -5.76 -17.14 -3.76
N GLY A 85 -5.69 -15.86 -4.02
CA GLY A 85 -5.17 -15.28 -5.26
C GLY A 85 -3.82 -14.62 -4.99
N VAL A 86 -2.88 -14.77 -5.93
CA VAL A 86 -1.55 -14.22 -5.78
C VAL A 86 -1.18 -13.45 -7.04
N MET A 87 -0.79 -12.21 -6.86
CA MET A 87 -0.20 -11.36 -7.89
C MET A 87 1.23 -11.00 -7.47
N PRO A 88 2.24 -11.75 -7.92
CA PRO A 88 3.62 -11.51 -7.54
C PRO A 88 4.19 -10.29 -8.25
N GLN A 89 5.22 -9.69 -7.67
CA GLN A 89 6.00 -8.64 -8.30
C GLN A 89 6.62 -9.16 -9.62
N GLY A 90 6.46 -8.40 -10.71
CA GLY A 90 7.00 -8.80 -12.03
C GLY A 90 6.15 -9.78 -12.84
N GLY A 91 4.95 -10.13 -12.39
CA GLY A 91 3.89 -10.76 -13.19
C GLY A 91 4.00 -12.26 -13.50
N GLY A 92 5.16 -12.88 -13.46
CA GLY A 92 5.36 -14.35 -13.46
C GLY A 92 4.93 -15.15 -14.72
N ALA A 93 4.55 -14.51 -15.83
CA ALA A 93 4.11 -15.23 -17.03
C ALA A 93 5.25 -15.57 -18.00
N TYR A 94 5.10 -16.68 -18.72
CA TYR A 94 6.05 -17.06 -19.76
C TYR A 94 6.09 -16.04 -20.90
N PRO A 95 7.26 -15.57 -21.37
CA PRO A 95 7.38 -14.50 -22.35
C PRO A 95 6.64 -14.74 -23.68
N GLY A 96 6.53 -15.99 -24.11
CA GLY A 96 5.91 -16.39 -25.38
C GLY A 96 4.42 -16.71 -25.32
N VAL A 97 3.83 -16.88 -24.12
CA VAL A 97 2.42 -17.21 -23.95
C VAL A 97 1.55 -15.99 -24.29
N ARG A 98 0.40 -16.20 -24.91
CA ARG A 98 -0.55 -15.12 -25.15
C ARG A 98 -1.38 -14.80 -23.89
N ALA A 99 -1.78 -13.53 -23.74
CA ALA A 99 -2.51 -13.09 -22.53
C ALA A 99 -3.73 -13.96 -22.22
N GLY A 100 -4.57 -14.24 -23.23
CA GLY A 100 -5.76 -15.09 -23.05
C GLY A 100 -5.42 -16.55 -22.77
N GLU A 101 -4.34 -17.10 -23.35
CA GLU A 101 -3.88 -18.47 -23.09
C GLU A 101 -3.35 -18.59 -21.65
N MET A 102 -2.60 -17.61 -21.16
CA MET A 102 -2.13 -17.58 -19.77
C MET A 102 -3.28 -17.57 -18.78
N LEU A 103 -4.26 -16.69 -18.98
CA LEU A 103 -5.43 -16.61 -18.09
C LEU A 103 -6.25 -17.90 -18.16
N HIS A 104 -6.41 -18.50 -19.34
CA HIS A 104 -7.11 -19.77 -19.50
C HIS A 104 -6.37 -20.92 -18.79
N LEU A 105 -5.05 -20.96 -18.88
CA LEU A 105 -4.23 -21.93 -18.18
C LEU A 105 -4.45 -21.90 -16.66
N VAL A 106 -4.45 -20.70 -16.09
CA VAL A 106 -4.71 -20.53 -14.64
C VAL A 106 -6.16 -20.90 -14.29
N ALA A 107 -7.12 -20.54 -15.15
CA ALA A 107 -8.53 -20.88 -14.96
C ALA A 107 -8.77 -22.39 -14.91
N VAL A 108 -8.10 -23.18 -15.72
CA VAL A 108 -8.23 -24.66 -15.73
C VAL A 108 -7.76 -25.29 -14.42
N CYS A 109 -6.85 -24.62 -13.68
CA CYS A 109 -6.40 -25.09 -12.38
C CYS A 109 -7.39 -24.79 -11.24
N ALA A 110 -8.43 -23.99 -11.47
CA ALA A 110 -9.41 -23.62 -10.47
C ALA A 110 -10.67 -24.50 -10.57
N ALA A 111 -11.25 -24.89 -9.42
CA ALA A 111 -12.45 -25.71 -9.38
C ALA A 111 -13.71 -25.00 -9.93
N ARG A 112 -13.81 -23.69 -9.73
CA ARG A 112 -14.93 -22.84 -10.16
C ARG A 112 -14.43 -21.49 -10.67
N PRO A 113 -13.74 -21.45 -11.82
CA PRO A 113 -13.13 -20.22 -12.30
C PRO A 113 -14.19 -19.17 -12.69
N LEU A 114 -13.78 -17.89 -12.63
CA LEU A 114 -14.50 -16.83 -13.29
C LEU A 114 -14.44 -17.03 -14.81
N ASN A 115 -15.42 -16.45 -15.53
CA ASN A 115 -15.40 -16.48 -16.99
C ASN A 115 -14.20 -15.68 -17.51
N VAL A 116 -13.33 -16.35 -18.28
CA VAL A 116 -12.08 -15.78 -18.80
C VAL A 116 -12.37 -14.59 -19.72
N GLY A 117 -13.38 -14.70 -20.61
CA GLY A 117 -13.76 -13.62 -21.51
C GLY A 117 -14.21 -12.38 -20.73
N TRP A 118 -15.08 -12.57 -19.74
CA TRP A 118 -15.53 -11.49 -18.87
C TRP A 118 -14.36 -10.81 -18.12
N LEU A 119 -13.42 -11.59 -17.58
CA LEU A 119 -12.23 -11.01 -16.92
C LEU A 119 -11.36 -10.20 -17.88
N LEU A 120 -11.17 -10.69 -19.11
CA LEU A 120 -10.43 -9.96 -20.15
C LEU A 120 -11.12 -8.63 -20.48
N ASP A 121 -12.46 -8.63 -20.58
CA ASP A 121 -13.23 -7.42 -20.85
C ASP A 121 -13.15 -6.41 -19.70
N VAL A 122 -13.42 -6.85 -18.48
CA VAL A 122 -13.39 -6.00 -17.26
C VAL A 122 -12.03 -5.36 -17.04
N LEU A 123 -10.94 -6.10 -17.32
CA LEU A 123 -9.57 -5.61 -17.16
C LEU A 123 -9.02 -4.90 -18.41
N GLY A 124 -9.85 -4.73 -19.45
CA GLY A 124 -9.46 -4.06 -20.70
C GLY A 124 -8.34 -4.80 -21.45
N LEU A 125 -8.32 -6.14 -21.34
CA LEU A 125 -7.34 -7.02 -21.97
C LEU A 125 -7.87 -7.72 -23.23
N ALA A 126 -9.17 -7.65 -23.53
CA ALA A 126 -9.78 -8.31 -24.68
C ALA A 126 -9.08 -7.95 -26.02
N PRO A 127 -8.71 -6.69 -26.32
CA PRO A 127 -8.02 -6.35 -27.55
C PRO A 127 -6.63 -6.99 -27.68
N VAL A 128 -5.99 -7.32 -26.55
CA VAL A 128 -4.64 -7.87 -26.50
C VAL A 128 -4.58 -9.35 -26.08
N ALA A 129 -5.73 -10.02 -26.02
CA ALA A 129 -5.84 -11.42 -25.59
C ALA A 129 -4.96 -12.39 -26.41
N ARG A 130 -4.71 -12.08 -27.69
CA ARG A 130 -3.87 -12.87 -28.61
C ARG A 130 -2.43 -12.38 -28.67
N VAL A 131 -2.07 -11.31 -27.96
CA VAL A 131 -0.70 -10.75 -27.94
C VAL A 131 0.17 -11.54 -26.96
N PRO A 132 1.42 -11.94 -27.36
CA PRO A 132 2.36 -12.58 -26.47
C PRO A 132 2.73 -11.68 -25.29
N TYR A 133 2.89 -12.26 -24.09
CA TYR A 133 3.18 -11.56 -22.84
C TYR A 133 4.32 -10.53 -22.96
N LYS A 134 5.42 -10.91 -23.58
CA LYS A 134 6.59 -10.03 -23.79
C LYS A 134 6.32 -8.78 -24.64
N ARG A 135 5.18 -8.73 -25.34
CA ARG A 135 4.77 -7.58 -26.18
C ARG A 135 3.71 -6.72 -25.51
N LEU A 136 3.21 -7.13 -24.35
CA LEU A 136 2.27 -6.34 -23.55
C LEU A 136 3.02 -5.16 -22.92
N SER A 137 2.36 -4.01 -22.78
CA SER A 137 2.87 -2.92 -21.94
C SER A 137 2.92 -3.34 -20.47
N GLY A 138 3.74 -2.67 -19.64
CA GLY A 138 3.83 -2.96 -18.21
C GLY A 138 2.45 -2.97 -17.53
N GLY A 139 1.62 -1.96 -17.79
CA GLY A 139 0.26 -1.91 -17.25
C GLY A 139 -0.67 -3.04 -17.75
N GLN A 140 -0.46 -3.54 -18.99
CA GLN A 140 -1.19 -4.71 -19.49
C GLN A 140 -0.72 -6.00 -18.81
N GLN A 141 0.58 -6.13 -18.56
CA GLN A 141 1.16 -7.25 -17.82
C GLN A 141 0.63 -7.30 -16.40
N GLN A 142 0.61 -6.17 -15.70
CA GLN A 142 0.07 -6.05 -14.34
C GLN A 142 -1.44 -6.40 -14.30
N ARG A 143 -2.24 -5.90 -15.24
CA ARG A 143 -3.67 -6.24 -15.32
C ARG A 143 -3.90 -7.73 -15.63
N LEU A 144 -3.02 -8.35 -16.43
CA LEU A 144 -3.08 -9.80 -16.66
C LEU A 144 -2.72 -10.59 -15.39
N ALA A 145 -1.70 -10.16 -14.63
CA ALA A 145 -1.35 -10.77 -13.36
C ALA A 145 -2.50 -10.69 -12.35
N LEU A 146 -3.17 -9.52 -12.27
CA LEU A 146 -4.37 -9.35 -11.47
C LEU A 146 -5.50 -10.28 -11.95
N ALA A 147 -5.73 -10.42 -13.27
CA ALA A 147 -6.70 -11.37 -13.80
C ALA A 147 -6.42 -12.80 -13.35
N CYS A 148 -5.17 -13.23 -13.43
CA CYS A 148 -4.74 -14.55 -12.97
C CYS A 148 -4.96 -14.75 -11.47
N ALA A 149 -4.73 -13.73 -10.65
CA ALA A 149 -4.99 -13.78 -9.22
C ALA A 149 -6.49 -13.89 -8.88
N LEU A 150 -7.35 -13.30 -9.72
CA LEU A 150 -8.80 -13.25 -9.50
C LEU A 150 -9.55 -14.48 -10.03
N VAL A 151 -9.04 -15.13 -11.08
CA VAL A 151 -9.78 -16.12 -11.84
C VAL A 151 -10.28 -17.29 -11.01
N GLY A 152 -9.56 -17.64 -9.91
CA GLY A 152 -9.91 -18.73 -8.99
C GLY A 152 -11.02 -18.40 -7.98
N ARG A 153 -11.56 -17.19 -7.96
CA ARG A 153 -12.51 -16.69 -6.93
C ARG A 153 -11.93 -16.78 -5.51
N PRO A 154 -10.82 -16.10 -5.24
CA PRO A 154 -10.16 -16.20 -3.95
C PRO A 154 -11.00 -15.61 -2.81
N GLU A 155 -10.80 -16.10 -1.59
CA GLU A 155 -11.31 -15.53 -0.35
C GLU A 155 -10.31 -14.47 0.21
N VAL A 156 -9.02 -14.67 -0.07
CA VAL A 156 -7.94 -13.71 0.21
C VAL A 156 -7.11 -13.52 -1.04
N ILE A 157 -6.77 -12.27 -1.36
CA ILE A 157 -5.87 -11.96 -2.47
C ILE A 157 -4.66 -11.18 -1.97
N PHE A 158 -3.48 -11.59 -2.41
CA PHE A 158 -2.20 -10.92 -2.18
C PHE A 158 -1.77 -10.21 -3.45
N LEU A 159 -1.49 -8.92 -3.35
CA LEU A 159 -1.13 -8.07 -4.48
C LEU A 159 0.21 -7.37 -4.17
N ASP A 160 1.29 -7.78 -4.81
CA ASP A 160 2.58 -7.14 -4.62
C ASP A 160 2.78 -6.02 -5.65
N GLU A 161 2.70 -4.76 -5.19
CA GLU A 161 2.78 -3.53 -5.99
C GLU A 161 1.85 -3.52 -7.21
N PRO A 162 0.52 -3.68 -7.04
CA PRO A 162 -0.41 -3.97 -8.14
C PRO A 162 -0.51 -2.89 -9.21
N THR A 163 -0.13 -1.66 -8.92
CA THR A 163 -0.26 -0.52 -9.84
C THR A 163 1.09 0.06 -10.27
N ALA A 164 2.20 -0.61 -9.92
CA ALA A 164 3.54 -0.16 -10.29
C ALA A 164 3.66 0.03 -11.80
N GLY A 165 4.14 1.21 -12.22
CA GLY A 165 4.33 1.54 -13.65
C GLY A 165 3.05 1.74 -14.46
N MET A 166 1.88 1.83 -13.81
CA MET A 166 0.61 2.13 -14.48
C MET A 166 0.38 3.64 -14.63
N ASP A 167 -0.27 4.01 -15.73
CA ASP A 167 -0.84 5.33 -15.87
C ASP A 167 -2.02 5.57 -14.90
N PRO A 168 -2.42 6.83 -14.64
CA PRO A 168 -3.48 7.15 -13.68
C PRO A 168 -4.83 6.49 -13.98
N GLN A 169 -5.17 6.28 -15.26
CA GLN A 169 -6.43 5.66 -15.64
C GLN A 169 -6.42 4.15 -15.33
N ALA A 170 -5.33 3.46 -15.67
CA ALA A 170 -5.17 2.04 -15.38
C ALA A 170 -5.13 1.79 -13.87
N ARG A 171 -4.51 2.69 -13.09
CA ARG A 171 -4.48 2.63 -11.62
C ARG A 171 -5.87 2.72 -11.03
N ARG A 172 -6.70 3.66 -11.47
CA ARG A 172 -8.09 3.80 -11.02
C ARG A 172 -8.91 2.53 -11.27
N LEU A 173 -8.73 1.87 -12.41
CA LEU A 173 -9.39 0.59 -12.71
C LEU A 173 -9.03 -0.47 -11.67
N VAL A 174 -7.76 -0.59 -11.28
CA VAL A 174 -7.32 -1.53 -10.24
C VAL A 174 -7.95 -1.17 -8.89
N TRP A 175 -7.99 0.12 -8.55
CA TRP A 175 -8.63 0.60 -7.31
C TRP A 175 -10.12 0.24 -7.25
N ASP A 176 -10.85 0.45 -8.36
CA ASP A 176 -12.27 0.08 -8.45
C ASP A 176 -12.49 -1.43 -8.25
N ILE A 177 -11.56 -2.25 -8.79
CA ILE A 177 -11.61 -3.71 -8.61
C ILE A 177 -11.37 -4.07 -7.15
N VAL A 178 -10.36 -3.50 -6.49
CA VAL A 178 -10.09 -3.75 -5.07
C VAL A 178 -11.29 -3.37 -4.19
N ALA A 179 -11.89 -2.21 -4.46
CA ALA A 179 -13.09 -1.76 -3.75
C ALA A 179 -14.27 -2.74 -3.93
N ARG A 180 -14.47 -3.28 -5.13
CA ARG A 180 -15.51 -4.28 -5.41
C ARG A 180 -15.22 -5.61 -4.72
N LEU A 181 -13.98 -6.09 -4.77
CA LEU A 181 -13.57 -7.32 -4.08
C LEU A 181 -13.88 -7.23 -2.58
N ARG A 182 -13.55 -6.10 -1.95
CA ARG A 182 -13.91 -5.86 -0.55
C ARG A 182 -15.42 -5.91 -0.33
N ALA A 183 -16.20 -5.23 -1.17
CA ALA A 183 -17.66 -5.23 -1.09
C ALA A 183 -18.26 -6.64 -1.24
N ASP A 184 -17.61 -7.50 -2.03
CA ASP A 184 -17.97 -8.90 -2.23
C ASP A 184 -17.45 -9.83 -1.10
N GLY A 185 -16.82 -9.26 -0.07
CA GLY A 185 -16.34 -10.00 1.11
C GLY A 185 -14.95 -10.63 0.94
N VAL A 186 -14.23 -10.32 -0.13
CA VAL A 186 -12.85 -10.78 -0.35
C VAL A 186 -11.89 -9.92 0.48
N SER A 187 -10.97 -10.56 1.18
CA SER A 187 -9.90 -9.87 1.91
C SER A 187 -8.74 -9.57 0.97
N VAL A 188 -8.19 -8.36 1.02
CA VAL A 188 -7.10 -7.92 0.13
C VAL A 188 -5.91 -7.46 0.97
N LEU A 189 -4.77 -8.11 0.81
CA LEU A 189 -3.49 -7.62 1.31
C LEU A 189 -2.66 -7.15 0.14
N PHE A 190 -2.28 -5.89 0.14
CA PHE A 190 -1.42 -5.36 -0.93
C PHE A 190 -0.22 -4.62 -0.38
N THR A 191 0.89 -4.69 -1.12
CA THR A 191 2.05 -3.87 -0.86
C THR A 191 2.04 -2.67 -1.78
N THR A 192 2.47 -1.54 -1.30
CA THR A 192 2.70 -0.37 -2.13
C THR A 192 3.75 0.55 -1.50
N HIS A 193 4.36 1.37 -2.32
CA HIS A 193 5.15 2.53 -1.91
C HIS A 193 4.39 3.85 -2.17
N LEU A 194 3.17 3.79 -2.73
CA LEU A 194 2.32 4.94 -3.02
C LEU A 194 1.35 5.17 -1.86
N MET A 195 1.56 6.22 -1.08
CA MET A 195 0.70 6.56 0.07
C MET A 195 -0.73 6.85 -0.35
N GLU A 196 -0.93 7.47 -1.52
CA GLU A 196 -2.25 7.73 -2.08
C GLU A 196 -3.10 6.46 -2.24
N GLU A 197 -2.47 5.31 -2.59
CA GLU A 197 -3.17 4.04 -2.68
C GLU A 197 -3.65 3.53 -1.33
N ALA A 198 -2.77 3.61 -0.34
CA ALA A 198 -3.11 3.19 1.01
C ALA A 198 -4.22 4.08 1.60
N GLU A 199 -4.15 5.40 1.38
CA GLU A 199 -5.19 6.34 1.82
C GLU A 199 -6.54 6.10 1.12
N ALA A 200 -6.51 5.75 -0.18
CA ALA A 200 -7.73 5.58 -0.97
C ALA A 200 -8.42 4.22 -0.77
N LEU A 201 -7.66 3.15 -0.50
CA LEU A 201 -8.16 1.78 -0.56
C LEU A 201 -8.17 1.07 0.79
N ALA A 202 -7.21 1.37 1.67
CA ALA A 202 -6.99 0.54 2.84
C ALA A 202 -7.95 0.86 3.99
N ASP A 203 -8.47 -0.18 4.61
CA ASP A 203 -9.13 -0.11 5.94
C ASP A 203 -8.09 -0.05 7.04
N GLN A 204 -6.98 -0.77 6.83
CA GLN A 204 -5.85 -0.86 7.73
C GLN A 204 -4.54 -0.67 6.97
N VAL A 205 -3.63 0.05 7.58
CA VAL A 205 -2.26 0.27 7.11
C VAL A 205 -1.31 -0.28 8.15
N VAL A 206 -0.33 -1.03 7.70
CA VAL A 206 0.81 -1.48 8.51
C VAL A 206 2.07 -0.93 7.87
N ILE A 207 2.79 -0.10 8.60
CA ILE A 207 4.07 0.46 8.16
C ILE A 207 5.18 -0.41 8.74
N ILE A 208 6.05 -0.92 7.86
CA ILE A 208 7.20 -1.72 8.26
C ILE A 208 8.50 -1.04 7.87
N ASP A 209 9.48 -1.14 8.75
CA ASP A 209 10.86 -0.75 8.47
C ASP A 209 11.80 -1.75 9.13
N HIS A 210 12.90 -2.11 8.45
CA HIS A 210 13.88 -3.09 8.93
C HIS A 210 13.26 -4.41 9.45
N GLY A 211 12.22 -4.89 8.76
CA GLY A 211 11.52 -6.15 9.09
C GLY A 211 10.63 -6.07 10.32
N ARG A 212 10.32 -4.89 10.85
CA ARG A 212 9.47 -4.69 12.04
C ARG A 212 8.31 -3.75 11.74
N VAL A 213 7.19 -3.94 12.40
CA VAL A 213 6.09 -2.99 12.39
C VAL A 213 6.49 -1.76 13.18
N VAL A 214 6.44 -0.59 12.54
CA VAL A 214 6.72 0.72 13.18
C VAL A 214 5.43 1.50 13.47
N ALA A 215 4.36 1.27 12.71
CA ALA A 215 3.03 1.79 12.99
C ALA A 215 1.96 0.92 12.35
N GLN A 216 0.76 0.89 12.94
CA GLN A 216 -0.41 0.25 12.36
C GLN A 216 -1.68 0.95 12.82
N GLY A 217 -2.69 0.97 11.96
CA GLY A 217 -4.00 1.58 12.22
C GLY A 217 -4.75 1.86 10.92
N SER A 218 -5.94 2.43 11.01
CA SER A 218 -6.60 2.98 9.82
C SER A 218 -5.83 4.20 9.30
N PRO A 219 -5.95 4.54 8.00
CA PRO A 219 -5.37 5.78 7.47
C PRO A 219 -5.75 7.01 8.29
N ALA A 220 -7.02 7.08 8.74
CA ALA A 220 -7.52 8.17 9.57
C ALA A 220 -6.84 8.21 10.96
N GLU A 221 -6.68 7.07 11.64
CA GLU A 221 -6.00 6.99 12.93
C GLU A 221 -4.54 7.41 12.83
N LEU A 222 -3.81 6.89 11.83
CA LEU A 222 -2.40 7.20 11.62
C LEU A 222 -2.17 8.68 11.31
N THR A 223 -3.03 9.29 10.51
CA THR A 223 -2.93 10.72 10.17
C THR A 223 -3.46 11.63 11.27
N THR A 224 -4.28 11.11 12.19
CA THR A 224 -4.82 11.88 13.33
C THR A 224 -3.97 11.71 14.58
N ALA A 225 -3.21 10.63 14.71
CA ALA A 225 -2.26 10.40 15.81
C ALA A 225 -1.15 11.48 15.76
N GLY A 226 -1.31 12.53 16.54
CA GLY A 226 -0.46 13.74 16.51
C GLY A 226 -1.10 14.89 15.73
N ALA A 227 -2.41 14.89 15.54
CA ALA A 227 -3.18 15.80 14.68
C ALA A 227 -3.10 17.26 15.08
N GLN A 228 -2.01 17.88 14.75
CA GLN A 228 -1.97 19.31 14.51
C GLN A 228 -2.21 19.52 13.01
N ARG A 229 -3.16 20.40 12.67
CA ARG A 229 -3.30 20.86 11.29
C ARG A 229 -1.97 21.41 10.85
N GLN A 230 -1.64 21.21 9.59
CA GLN A 230 -0.43 21.74 8.99
C GLN A 230 -0.80 22.84 8.01
N LEU A 231 -0.08 23.97 8.07
CA LEU A 231 -0.16 25.00 7.04
C LEU A 231 1.05 24.82 6.13
N ARG A 232 0.78 24.54 4.86
CA ARG A 232 1.81 24.36 3.82
C ARG A 232 1.75 25.51 2.83
N PHE A 233 2.90 25.97 2.37
CA PHE A 233 3.01 26.94 1.29
C PHE A 233 4.34 26.78 0.56
N ALA A 234 4.39 27.25 -0.67
CA ALA A 234 5.61 27.32 -1.46
C ALA A 234 6.10 28.77 -1.56
N ALA A 235 7.42 28.95 -1.52
CA ALA A 235 8.10 30.22 -1.75
C ALA A 235 9.54 29.95 -2.23
N ARG A 236 10.34 31.01 -2.48
CA ARG A 236 11.76 30.82 -2.83
C ARG A 236 12.48 30.04 -1.71
N PRO A 237 13.42 29.12 -2.04
CA PRO A 237 14.10 28.31 -1.04
C PRO A 237 15.05 29.15 -0.17
N GLY A 238 15.29 28.67 1.07
CA GLY A 238 16.30 29.21 1.98
C GLY A 238 15.90 30.50 2.66
N LEU A 239 14.60 30.70 2.98
CA LEU A 239 14.18 31.87 3.80
C LEU A 239 14.55 31.64 5.27
N ASP A 240 14.97 32.72 5.94
CA ASP A 240 15.23 32.71 7.37
C ASP A 240 13.91 32.65 8.16
N LEU A 241 13.65 31.51 8.74
CA LEU A 241 12.43 31.22 9.52
C LEU A 241 12.48 31.75 10.96
N SER A 242 13.59 32.30 11.43
CA SER A 242 13.77 32.73 12.83
C SER A 242 12.72 33.72 13.29
N GLN A 243 12.39 34.69 12.46
CA GLN A 243 11.36 35.68 12.75
C GLN A 243 9.95 35.07 12.72
N LEU A 244 9.68 34.16 11.77
CA LEU A 244 8.41 33.44 11.70
C LEU A 244 8.21 32.58 12.96
N CYS A 245 9.24 31.81 13.35
CA CYS A 245 9.17 30.97 14.55
C CYS A 245 8.93 31.79 15.83
N THR A 246 9.45 33.00 15.90
CA THR A 246 9.22 33.91 17.05
C THR A 246 7.81 34.52 17.05
N ALA A 247 7.24 34.75 15.86
CA ALA A 247 5.91 35.36 15.71
C ALA A 247 4.76 34.35 15.81
N LEU A 248 5.04 33.07 15.67
CA LEU A 248 4.04 32.00 15.78
C LEU A 248 3.64 31.78 17.25
N PRO A 249 2.38 31.38 17.53
CA PRO A 249 1.95 30.99 18.87
C PRO A 249 2.75 29.83 19.44
N ASP A 250 2.77 29.71 20.78
CA ASP A 250 3.39 28.60 21.49
C ASP A 250 2.87 27.25 20.97
N GLY A 251 3.79 26.32 20.73
CA GLY A 251 3.48 25.00 20.19
C GLY A 251 3.39 24.94 18.65
N CYS A 252 3.53 26.08 17.96
CA CYS A 252 3.70 26.10 16.50
C CYS A 252 5.19 26.10 16.12
N ARG A 253 5.52 25.39 15.04
CA ARG A 253 6.88 25.33 14.49
C ARG A 253 6.84 25.50 12.98
N ALA A 254 7.80 26.26 12.45
CA ALA A 254 7.98 26.40 11.01
C ALA A 254 9.26 25.69 10.57
N SER A 255 9.21 25.03 9.42
CA SER A 255 10.35 24.31 8.81
C SER A 255 10.29 24.39 7.29
N GLU A 256 11.42 24.11 6.64
CA GLU A 256 11.55 23.93 5.19
C GLU A 256 11.96 22.48 4.90
N PRO A 257 11.01 21.51 4.88
CA PRO A 257 11.33 20.11 4.65
C PRO A 257 11.87 19.81 3.25
N ARG A 258 11.53 20.64 2.26
CA ARG A 258 12.05 20.59 0.88
C ARG A 258 12.44 22.00 0.43
N PRO A 259 13.45 22.17 -0.41
CA PRO A 259 13.81 23.50 -0.93
C PRO A 259 12.61 24.22 -1.53
N GLY A 260 12.23 25.38 -0.95
CA GLY A 260 11.08 26.18 -1.35
C GLY A 260 9.72 25.69 -0.86
N GLY A 261 9.64 24.54 -0.17
CA GLY A 261 8.43 24.02 0.44
C GLY A 261 8.44 24.25 1.96
N TYR A 262 7.54 25.07 2.45
CA TYR A 262 7.44 25.46 3.85
C TYR A 262 6.28 24.81 4.55
N LEU A 263 6.48 24.44 5.81
CA LEU A 263 5.54 23.75 6.66
C LEU A 263 5.45 24.47 8.01
N VAL A 264 4.24 24.79 8.44
CA VAL A 264 3.97 25.21 9.82
C VAL A 264 3.09 24.17 10.48
N GLU A 265 3.58 23.59 11.57
CA GLU A 265 2.91 22.59 12.38
C GLU A 265 2.45 23.20 13.69
N GLY A 266 1.30 22.76 14.19
CA GLY A 266 0.75 23.25 15.46
C GLY A 266 -0.74 23.47 15.41
N GLY A 267 -1.25 24.27 16.32
CA GLY A 267 -2.65 24.71 16.36
C GLY A 267 -2.96 25.70 15.25
N ILE A 268 -3.12 25.25 14.00
CA ILE A 268 -3.39 26.13 12.87
C ILE A 268 -4.80 26.71 12.96
N ASP A 269 -4.85 28.01 13.18
CA ASP A 269 -6.04 28.84 13.25
C ASP A 269 -5.93 30.05 12.29
N PRO A 270 -6.95 30.89 12.16
CA PRO A 270 -6.87 32.10 11.31
C PRO A 270 -5.75 33.06 11.68
N GLN A 271 -5.33 33.12 12.96
CA GLN A 271 -4.25 33.97 13.43
C GLN A 271 -2.90 33.50 12.91
N VAL A 272 -2.65 32.17 12.95
CA VAL A 272 -1.43 31.57 12.38
C VAL A 272 -1.34 31.84 10.87
N MET A 273 -2.46 31.71 10.14
CA MET A 273 -2.49 32.03 8.70
C MET A 273 -2.16 33.50 8.44
N ALA A 274 -2.73 34.43 9.23
CA ALA A 274 -2.43 35.86 9.12
C ALA A 274 -0.95 36.14 9.42
N THR A 275 -0.37 35.51 10.44
CA THR A 275 1.04 35.65 10.80
C THR A 275 1.96 35.19 9.67
N VAL A 276 1.69 34.04 9.08
CA VAL A 276 2.49 33.49 7.96
C VAL A 276 2.42 34.38 6.73
N THR A 277 1.21 34.85 6.36
CA THR A 277 1.03 35.70 5.19
C THR A 277 1.67 37.06 5.39
N ALA A 278 1.58 37.64 6.60
CA ALA A 278 2.27 38.91 6.95
C ALA A 278 3.79 38.77 6.90
N TRP A 279 4.33 37.66 7.41
CA TRP A 279 5.75 37.35 7.34
C TRP A 279 6.22 37.22 5.88
N CYS A 280 5.48 36.49 5.03
CA CYS A 280 5.81 36.39 3.60
C CYS A 280 5.84 37.74 2.92
N ALA A 281 4.91 38.66 3.25
CA ALA A 281 4.87 40.02 2.74
C ALA A 281 6.11 40.82 3.19
N GLN A 282 6.55 40.67 4.44
CA GLN A 282 7.77 41.30 4.97
C GLN A 282 9.04 40.81 4.28
N GLN A 283 9.07 39.49 3.92
CA GLN A 283 10.16 38.88 3.16
C GLN A 283 10.11 39.22 1.66
N GLY A 284 9.09 39.94 1.20
CA GLY A 284 8.89 40.29 -0.22
C GLY A 284 8.64 39.04 -1.09
N VAL A 285 8.00 37.99 -0.53
CA VAL A 285 7.68 36.74 -1.24
C VAL A 285 6.18 36.51 -1.23
N LEU A 286 5.67 35.88 -2.29
CA LEU A 286 4.32 35.38 -2.33
C LEU A 286 4.30 33.96 -1.73
N ALA A 287 3.36 33.69 -0.83
CA ALA A 287 3.05 32.34 -0.42
C ALA A 287 2.19 31.68 -1.51
N GLU A 288 2.82 30.85 -2.33
CA GLU A 288 2.14 30.07 -3.36
C GLU A 288 1.58 28.79 -2.73
N ASP A 289 0.48 28.25 -3.28
CA ASP A 289 -0.18 27.00 -2.81
C ASP A 289 -0.44 26.95 -1.30
N LEU A 290 -0.81 28.11 -0.71
CA LEU A 290 -1.11 28.20 0.72
C LEU A 290 -2.35 27.37 1.05
N GLN A 291 -2.17 26.30 1.81
CA GLN A 291 -3.26 25.39 2.19
C GLN A 291 -3.11 24.89 3.63
N VAL A 292 -4.27 24.75 4.29
CA VAL A 292 -4.35 24.03 5.55
C VAL A 292 -4.66 22.57 5.25
N ALA A 293 -3.65 21.73 5.41
CA ALA A 293 -3.76 20.31 5.15
C ALA A 293 -3.83 19.53 6.47
N LYS A 294 -4.50 18.38 6.42
CA LYS A 294 -4.29 17.35 7.44
C LYS A 294 -2.94 16.67 7.15
N ARG A 295 -2.32 16.16 8.18
CA ARG A 295 -1.14 15.31 8.05
C ARG A 295 -1.47 14.15 7.11
N SER A 296 -0.63 13.88 6.12
CA SER A 296 -0.78 12.75 5.19
C SER A 296 -0.09 11.50 5.74
N LEU A 297 -0.40 10.32 5.18
CA LEU A 297 0.39 9.11 5.48
C LEU A 297 1.86 9.26 5.07
N GLU A 298 2.17 10.08 4.07
CA GLU A 298 3.56 10.39 3.68
C GLU A 298 4.31 11.10 4.82
N ASP A 299 3.67 12.07 5.48
CA ASP A 299 4.27 12.76 6.63
C ASP A 299 4.50 11.80 7.80
N VAL A 300 3.52 10.93 8.07
CA VAL A 300 3.65 9.89 9.11
C VAL A 300 4.81 8.94 8.79
N PHE A 301 4.92 8.54 7.55
CA PHE A 301 5.97 7.64 7.10
C PHE A 301 7.37 8.28 7.22
N LEU A 302 7.51 9.53 6.77
CA LEU A 302 8.76 10.29 6.88
C LEU A 302 9.23 10.45 8.33
N ASP A 303 8.30 10.77 9.23
CA ASP A 303 8.61 10.91 10.66
C ASP A 303 9.07 9.61 11.30
N LEU A 304 8.47 8.49 10.91
CA LEU A 304 8.75 7.18 11.49
C LEU A 304 10.01 6.53 10.91
N THR A 305 10.31 6.74 9.64
CA THR A 305 11.42 6.06 8.94
C THR A 305 12.61 6.99 8.68
N GLY A 306 12.42 8.30 8.76
CA GLY A 306 13.44 9.30 8.42
C GLY A 306 13.87 9.28 6.95
N ARG A 307 13.09 8.65 6.07
CA ARG A 307 13.43 8.42 4.65
C ARG A 307 12.24 8.75 3.75
N GLU A 308 12.48 9.48 2.68
CA GLU A 308 11.51 9.60 1.59
C GLU A 308 11.36 8.24 0.87
N LEU A 309 10.13 7.86 0.54
CA LEU A 309 9.89 6.80 -0.42
C LEU A 309 10.33 7.33 -1.79
N ARG A 310 11.52 6.94 -2.24
CA ARG A 310 11.95 7.22 -3.61
C ARG A 310 11.25 6.24 -4.55
N PRO A 311 10.72 6.74 -5.68
CA PRO A 311 10.11 5.92 -6.71
C PRO A 311 11.09 4.92 -7.32
#